data_77ffa03291ea0c0f7518c1e965348810
#
_entry.id   77ffa03291ea0c0f7518c1e965348810
#
_cell.length_a   1.000
_cell.length_b   1.000
_cell.length_c   1.000
_cell.angle_alpha   90.00
_cell.angle_beta   90.00
_cell.angle_gamma   90.00
#
_symmetry.space_group_name_H-M   'P 1'
#
loop_
_entity.id
_entity.type
_entity.pdbx_description
1 polymer ?
#
loop_
_entity_poly.entity_id
_entity_poly.type
_entity_poly.pdbx_seq_one_letter_code
_entity_poly.pdbx_strand_id
1 'polypeptide(L)'
;TADVYQTEIEDGVTGYSDTLLSVVANFRNGGAPEGFNAQSMVGKSKRGEVALRLFAVSDHDTRTCVRAGFKTRGCLAVTGCASVVCSMLEGCTFDEALAITTDDVKTALDGVPVDKVYTIHFAIEAVRALIGDYLVRQGASLEELDAVVPCNSLSVPCMICEHCSLRSTRVELKMAEA
;
A
#
# COMPACT_ATOMS: atom_id res chain seq x y z
N THR A 1 8.77 -15.61 10.01
CA THR A 1 7.87 -14.64 10.72
C THR A 1 8.59 -13.39 11.17
N ALA A 2 9.86 -13.48 11.59
CA ALA A 2 10.67 -12.31 12.01
C ALA A 2 10.87 -11.29 10.86
N ASP A 3 10.93 -11.73 9.63
CA ASP A 3 11.09 -10.86 8.44
C ASP A 3 9.86 -10.02 8.08
N VAL A 4 8.71 -10.34 8.63
CA VAL A 4 7.46 -9.64 8.31
C VAL A 4 7.40 -8.26 8.96
N TYR A 5 8.06 -8.11 10.09
CA TYR A 5 7.92 -6.95 10.98
C TYR A 5 9.25 -6.24 11.27
N GLN A 6 10.23 -6.35 10.39
CA GLN A 6 11.47 -5.61 10.55
C GLN A 6 11.21 -4.11 10.43
N THR A 7 11.10 -3.47 11.57
CA THR A 7 10.93 -2.02 11.68
C THR A 7 12.26 -1.43 12.13
N GLU A 8 12.78 -0.48 11.37
CA GLU A 8 13.98 0.25 11.76
C GLU A 8 13.63 1.31 12.80
N ILE A 9 14.20 1.20 13.99
CA ILE A 9 14.08 2.19 15.07
C ILE A 9 15.38 3.02 15.13
N GLU A 10 15.91 3.41 13.99
CA GLU A 10 17.17 4.15 13.95
C GLU A 10 17.06 5.56 14.53
N ASP A 11 15.91 6.19 14.39
CA ASP A 11 15.67 7.58 14.81
C ASP A 11 14.96 7.69 16.17
N GLY A 12 14.78 6.57 16.87
CA GLY A 12 14.02 6.52 18.10
C GLY A 12 12.53 6.77 17.88
N VAL A 13 11.82 7.19 18.92
CA VAL A 13 10.36 7.44 18.91
C VAL A 13 10.01 8.93 18.97
N THR A 14 10.98 9.82 18.85
CA THR A 14 10.77 11.26 18.91
C THR A 14 9.91 11.74 17.74
N GLY A 15 8.85 12.48 18.02
CA GLY A 15 7.94 13.01 17.01
C GLY A 15 6.85 12.03 16.56
N TYR A 16 6.84 10.81 17.07
CA TYR A 16 5.75 9.86 16.84
C TYR A 16 4.60 10.11 17.80
N SER A 17 3.36 10.12 17.32
CA SER A 17 2.18 10.25 18.17
C SER A 17 1.97 9.00 19.02
N ASP A 18 1.31 9.15 20.17
CA ASP A 18 0.94 8.00 21.00
C ASP A 18 0.00 7.06 20.26
N THR A 19 -0.88 7.60 19.42
CA THR A 19 -1.79 6.82 18.57
C THR A 19 -1.01 5.96 17.58
N LEU A 20 -0.03 6.52 16.88
CA LEU A 20 0.81 5.77 15.94
C LEU A 20 1.57 4.65 16.66
N LEU A 21 2.19 4.96 17.77
CA LEU A 21 2.93 3.97 18.58
C LEU A 21 2.02 2.85 19.07
N SER A 22 0.79 3.17 19.47
CA SER A 22 -0.22 2.19 19.88
C SER A 22 -0.64 1.29 18.71
N VAL A 23 -0.85 1.84 17.54
CA VAL A 23 -1.17 1.08 16.31
C VAL A 23 -0.05 0.11 15.99
N VAL A 24 1.19 0.56 16.02
CA VAL A 24 2.37 -0.30 15.72
C VAL A 24 2.53 -1.40 16.77
N ALA A 25 2.26 -1.11 18.04
CA ALA A 25 2.36 -2.10 19.11
C ALA A 25 1.26 -3.17 19.07
N ASN A 26 0.11 -2.87 18.47
CA ASN A 26 -1.10 -3.70 18.55
C ASN A 26 -1.70 -4.06 17.17
N PHE A 27 -0.96 -3.95 16.08
CA PHE A 27 -1.51 -4.30 14.78
C PHE A 27 -1.88 -5.79 14.68
N ARG A 28 -2.96 -6.10 13.93
CA ARG A 28 -3.54 -7.45 13.81
C ARG A 28 -3.48 -8.02 12.39
N ASN A 29 -3.25 -7.18 11.40
CA ASN A 29 -3.29 -7.52 9.98
C ASN A 29 -1.90 -7.68 9.35
N GLY A 30 -0.94 -8.13 10.12
CA GLY A 30 0.39 -8.46 9.62
C GLY A 30 0.43 -9.75 8.83
N GLY A 31 1.22 -9.76 7.76
CA GLY A 31 1.40 -10.90 6.87
C GLY A 31 0.39 -10.95 5.72
N ALA A 32 0.58 -11.93 4.85
CA ALA A 32 -0.35 -12.19 3.75
C ALA A 32 -1.49 -13.07 4.24
N PRO A 33 -2.76 -12.64 4.10
CA PRO A 33 -3.90 -13.49 4.43
C PRO A 33 -3.95 -14.69 3.48
N GLU A 34 -4.42 -15.82 4.00
CA GLU A 34 -4.60 -17.03 3.18
C GLU A 34 -5.61 -16.75 2.05
N GLY A 35 -5.27 -17.19 0.84
CA GLY A 35 -6.12 -17.02 -0.33
C GLY A 35 -6.15 -15.61 -0.90
N PHE A 36 -5.15 -14.78 -0.60
CA PHE A 36 -5.09 -13.45 -1.21
C PHE A 36 -5.09 -13.53 -2.74
N ASN A 37 -5.84 -12.64 -3.37
CA ASN A 37 -6.00 -12.57 -4.82
C ASN A 37 -5.60 -11.22 -5.41
N ALA A 38 -4.97 -10.38 -4.60
CA ALA A 38 -4.31 -9.16 -5.01
C ALA A 38 -3.13 -8.87 -4.09
N GLN A 39 -2.07 -8.30 -4.66
CA GLN A 39 -0.92 -7.81 -3.91
C GLN A 39 -0.34 -6.57 -4.56
N SER A 40 0.31 -5.74 -3.78
CA SER A 40 1.07 -4.60 -4.28
C SER A 40 2.40 -4.45 -3.57
N MET A 41 3.31 -3.75 -4.23
CA MET A 41 4.63 -3.40 -3.69
C MET A 41 4.90 -1.96 -4.04
N VAL A 42 5.27 -1.16 -3.04
CA VAL A 42 5.61 0.26 -3.24
C VAL A 42 6.73 0.70 -2.31
N GLY A 43 7.44 1.72 -2.77
CA GLY A 43 8.44 2.41 -1.98
C GLY A 43 9.73 1.63 -1.78
N LYS A 44 10.73 2.35 -1.30
CA LYS A 44 12.07 1.84 -1.03
C LYS A 44 12.45 2.14 0.41
N SER A 45 12.93 1.13 1.12
CA SER A 45 13.53 1.29 2.44
C SER A 45 14.94 1.89 2.34
N LYS A 46 15.49 2.35 3.45
CA LYS A 46 16.89 2.82 3.51
C LYS A 46 17.91 1.77 3.04
N ARG A 47 17.56 0.47 3.14
CA ARG A 47 18.40 -0.65 2.67
C ARG A 47 18.17 -1.02 1.21
N GLY A 48 17.31 -0.31 0.49
CA GLY A 48 17.01 -0.57 -0.91
C GLY A 48 15.98 -1.67 -1.16
N GLU A 49 15.35 -2.20 -0.12
CA GLU A 49 14.29 -3.20 -0.21
C GLU A 49 12.93 -2.54 -0.43
N VAL A 50 11.94 -3.31 -0.87
CA VAL A 50 10.55 -2.83 -0.96
C VAL A 50 10.06 -2.43 0.44
N ALA A 51 9.62 -1.18 0.58
CA ALA A 51 9.23 -0.63 1.87
C ALA A 51 7.89 -1.19 2.36
N LEU A 52 6.91 -1.35 1.46
CA LEU A 52 5.55 -1.77 1.79
C LEU A 52 5.03 -2.78 0.77
N ARG A 53 4.47 -3.87 1.27
CA ARG A 53 3.67 -4.83 0.51
C ARG A 53 2.28 -4.90 1.13
N LEU A 54 1.25 -4.75 0.31
CA LEU A 54 -0.12 -5.02 0.70
C LEU A 54 -0.63 -6.29 0.04
N PHE A 55 -1.55 -6.95 0.72
CA PHE A 55 -2.25 -8.14 0.24
C PHE A 55 -3.74 -7.98 0.54
N ALA A 56 -4.58 -8.46 -0.34
CA ALA A 56 -6.03 -8.50 -0.11
C ALA A 56 -6.65 -9.80 -0.57
N VAL A 57 -7.66 -10.22 0.18
CA VAL A 57 -8.66 -11.18 -0.27
C VAL A 57 -9.88 -10.37 -0.68
N SER A 58 -10.21 -10.36 -1.96
CA SER A 58 -11.33 -9.60 -2.50
C SER A 58 -12.40 -10.54 -3.02
N ASP A 59 -13.65 -10.22 -2.73
CA ASP A 59 -14.81 -10.88 -3.30
C ASP A 59 -14.98 -10.43 -4.75
N HIS A 60 -15.09 -11.40 -5.66
CA HIS A 60 -15.16 -11.15 -7.09
C HIS A 60 -16.49 -10.50 -7.52
N ASP A 61 -17.60 -10.93 -6.92
CA ASP A 61 -18.93 -10.50 -7.32
C ASP A 61 -19.23 -9.08 -6.85
N THR A 62 -18.82 -8.75 -5.62
CA THR A 62 -19.08 -7.44 -5.01
C THR A 62 -17.93 -6.46 -5.19
N ARG A 63 -16.74 -6.91 -5.62
CA ARG A 63 -15.49 -6.14 -5.64
C ARG A 63 -15.21 -5.45 -4.30
N THR A 64 -15.40 -6.22 -3.23
CA THR A 64 -15.20 -5.79 -1.86
C THR A 64 -13.96 -6.46 -1.29
N CYS A 65 -13.12 -5.70 -0.60
CA CYS A 65 -12.00 -6.25 0.15
C CYS A 65 -12.52 -6.91 1.43
N VAL A 66 -12.39 -8.23 1.51
CA VAL A 66 -12.86 -9.02 2.67
C VAL A 66 -11.83 -9.03 3.78
N ARG A 67 -10.56 -9.18 3.43
CA ARG A 67 -9.42 -9.13 4.36
C ARG A 67 -8.23 -8.45 3.69
N ALA A 68 -7.47 -7.72 4.49
CA ALA A 68 -6.23 -7.10 4.06
C ALA A 68 -5.09 -7.45 5.01
N GLY A 69 -3.88 -7.49 4.49
CA GLY A 69 -2.68 -7.71 5.27
C GLY A 69 -1.48 -6.99 4.67
N PHE A 70 -0.41 -6.88 5.44
CA PHE A 70 0.78 -6.16 5.00
C PHE A 70 2.08 -6.81 5.48
N LYS A 71 3.14 -6.48 4.78
CA LYS A 71 4.53 -6.68 5.20
C LYS A 71 5.29 -5.39 4.97
N THR A 72 6.08 -4.97 5.95
CA THR A 72 6.87 -3.74 5.85
C THR A 72 8.35 -4.01 6.08
N ARG A 73 9.16 -3.18 5.41
CA ARG A 73 10.59 -3.04 5.67
C ARG A 73 10.89 -1.56 5.71
N GLY A 74 10.97 -1.00 6.90
CA GLY A 74 11.16 0.42 7.07
C GLY A 74 10.92 0.89 8.49
N CYS A 75 10.58 2.15 8.65
CA CYS A 75 10.37 2.76 9.96
C CYS A 75 8.98 2.45 10.55
N LEU A 76 8.78 2.82 11.82
CA LEU A 76 7.49 2.68 12.51
C LEU A 76 6.33 3.36 11.76
N ALA A 77 6.59 4.49 11.11
CA ALA A 77 5.57 5.20 10.36
C ALA A 77 5.02 4.39 9.18
N VAL A 78 5.87 3.69 8.42
CA VAL A 78 5.42 2.78 7.34
C VAL A 78 4.52 1.68 7.90
N THR A 79 4.91 1.08 9.02
CA THR A 79 4.13 0.02 9.67
C THR A 79 2.77 0.54 10.17
N GLY A 80 2.75 1.71 10.80
CA GLY A 80 1.52 2.35 11.25
C GLY A 80 0.57 2.68 10.10
N CYS A 81 1.09 3.30 9.03
CA CYS A 81 0.31 3.59 7.83
C CYS A 81 -0.24 2.33 7.18
N ALA A 82 0.57 1.28 7.05
CA ALA A 82 0.15 0.00 6.50
C ALA A 82 -0.97 -0.65 7.31
N SER A 83 -0.84 -0.67 8.63
CA SER A 83 -1.88 -1.22 9.52
C SER A 83 -3.20 -0.48 9.39
N VAL A 84 -3.15 0.85 9.38
CA VAL A 84 -4.36 1.69 9.27
C VAL A 84 -5.04 1.49 7.92
N VAL A 85 -4.32 1.51 6.80
CA VAL A 85 -4.96 1.30 5.49
C VAL A 85 -5.53 -0.10 5.34
N CYS A 86 -4.88 -1.14 5.89
CA CYS A 86 -5.45 -2.49 5.91
C CYS A 86 -6.78 -2.52 6.68
N SER A 87 -6.85 -1.86 7.83
CA SER A 87 -8.09 -1.78 8.62
C SER A 87 -9.19 -1.01 7.88
N MET A 88 -8.84 0.05 7.15
CA MET A 88 -9.78 0.82 6.34
C MET A 88 -10.28 0.04 5.11
N LEU A 89 -9.42 -0.80 4.52
CA LEU A 89 -9.77 -1.59 3.34
C LEU A 89 -10.80 -2.69 3.63
N GLU A 90 -10.74 -3.29 4.80
CA GLU A 90 -11.64 -4.40 5.15
C GLU A 90 -13.10 -3.95 5.16
N GLY A 91 -13.91 -4.58 4.32
CA GLY A 91 -15.32 -4.23 4.12
C GLY A 91 -15.58 -3.14 3.08
N CYS A 92 -14.53 -2.51 2.53
CA CYS A 92 -14.68 -1.49 1.49
C CYS A 92 -14.82 -2.11 0.10
N THR A 93 -15.66 -1.49 -0.73
CA THR A 93 -15.61 -1.70 -2.19
C THR A 93 -14.35 -1.06 -2.78
N PHE A 94 -14.01 -1.39 -4.02
CA PHE A 94 -12.85 -0.79 -4.68
C PHE A 94 -12.99 0.73 -4.84
N ASP A 95 -14.21 1.22 -5.13
CA ASP A 95 -14.48 2.65 -5.24
C ASP A 95 -14.27 3.36 -3.90
N GLU A 96 -14.74 2.77 -2.80
CA GLU A 96 -14.51 3.30 -1.44
C GLU A 96 -13.03 3.25 -1.07
N ALA A 97 -12.32 2.17 -1.43
CA ALA A 97 -10.90 2.06 -1.18
C ALA A 97 -10.08 3.11 -1.93
N LEU A 98 -10.43 3.39 -3.18
CA LEU A 98 -9.81 4.45 -3.99
C LEU A 98 -10.11 5.86 -3.47
N ALA A 99 -11.17 6.03 -2.69
CA ALA A 99 -11.54 7.29 -2.05
C ALA A 99 -10.78 7.56 -0.73
N ILE A 100 -10.04 6.60 -0.20
CA ILE A 100 -9.20 6.80 0.99
C ILE A 100 -8.12 7.84 0.66
N THR A 101 -8.05 8.88 1.48
CA THR A 101 -7.13 10.00 1.28
C THR A 101 -5.93 9.94 2.21
N THR A 102 -4.91 10.73 1.88
CA THR A 102 -3.76 10.93 2.78
C THR A 102 -4.17 11.52 4.13
N ASP A 103 -5.18 12.39 4.13
CA ASP A 103 -5.71 13.00 5.35
C ASP A 103 -6.43 11.97 6.23
N ASP A 104 -7.13 11.00 5.66
CA ASP A 104 -7.75 9.92 6.41
C ASP A 104 -6.71 9.11 7.18
N VAL A 105 -5.62 8.74 6.52
CA VAL A 105 -4.51 7.99 7.14
C VAL A 105 -3.82 8.83 8.21
N LYS A 106 -3.53 10.10 7.90
CA LYS A 106 -2.90 11.02 8.84
C LYS A 106 -3.75 11.22 10.10
N THR A 107 -5.04 11.41 9.94
CA THR A 107 -5.98 11.60 11.05
C THR A 107 -6.07 10.35 11.91
N ALA A 108 -6.14 9.18 11.30
CA ALA A 108 -6.21 7.90 12.02
C ALA A 108 -4.97 7.60 12.87
N LEU A 109 -3.82 8.17 12.51
CA LEU A 109 -2.55 8.03 13.25
C LEU A 109 -2.26 9.23 14.18
N ASP A 110 -3.14 10.22 14.22
CA ASP A 110 -2.88 11.48 14.89
C ASP A 110 -1.55 12.13 14.42
N GLY A 111 -1.32 12.01 13.13
CA GLY A 111 -0.12 12.50 12.45
C GLY A 111 1.05 11.51 12.43
N VAL A 112 2.02 11.86 11.62
CA VAL A 112 3.33 11.19 11.52
C VAL A 112 4.43 12.26 11.67
N PRO A 113 5.67 11.90 12.01
CA PRO A 113 6.77 12.85 11.99
C PRO A 113 6.89 13.55 10.64
N VAL A 114 7.25 14.84 10.64
CA VAL A 114 7.28 15.68 9.42
C VAL A 114 8.17 15.08 8.33
N ASP A 115 9.29 14.51 8.71
CA ASP A 115 10.25 13.85 7.82
C ASP A 115 9.78 12.45 7.33
N LYS A 116 8.66 11.96 7.85
CA LYS A 116 8.05 10.66 7.50
C LYS A 116 6.73 10.77 6.73
N VAL A 117 6.32 11.96 6.30
CA VAL A 117 5.06 12.18 5.56
C VAL A 117 4.97 11.33 4.28
N TYR A 118 6.09 11.04 3.64
CA TYR A 118 6.15 10.17 2.47
C TYR A 118 5.58 8.75 2.72
N THR A 119 5.58 8.28 3.97
CA THR A 119 5.05 6.95 4.34
C THR A 119 3.54 6.87 4.15
N ILE A 120 2.83 7.97 4.33
CA ILE A 120 1.39 8.08 4.06
C ILE A 120 1.15 7.91 2.55
N HIS A 121 1.96 8.57 1.73
CA HIS A 121 1.86 8.42 0.26
C HIS A 121 2.15 6.99 -0.19
N PHE A 122 3.12 6.30 0.42
CA PHE A 122 3.36 4.89 0.16
C PHE A 122 2.11 4.04 0.42
N ALA A 123 1.42 4.28 1.53
CA ALA A 123 0.21 3.55 1.88
C ALA A 123 -0.91 3.78 0.86
N ILE A 124 -1.16 5.01 0.44
CA ILE A 124 -2.19 5.35 -0.56
C ILE A 124 -1.84 4.74 -1.92
N GLU A 125 -0.61 4.86 -2.37
CA GLU A 125 -0.19 4.27 -3.65
C GLU A 125 -0.20 2.74 -3.61
N ALA A 126 0.06 2.14 -2.45
CA ALA A 126 -0.06 0.70 -2.27
C ALA A 126 -1.51 0.22 -2.40
N VAL A 127 -2.49 0.98 -1.90
CA VAL A 127 -3.92 0.69 -2.10
C VAL A 127 -4.29 0.76 -3.58
N ARG A 128 -3.86 1.80 -4.28
CA ARG A 128 -4.10 1.97 -5.72
C ARG A 128 -3.48 0.81 -6.52
N ALA A 129 -2.22 0.50 -6.24
CA ALA A 129 -1.52 -0.61 -6.88
C ALA A 129 -2.17 -1.98 -6.58
N LEU A 130 -2.72 -2.16 -5.38
CA LEU A 130 -3.43 -3.37 -4.98
C LEU A 130 -4.68 -3.60 -5.83
N ILE A 131 -5.48 -2.55 -6.03
CA ILE A 131 -6.68 -2.61 -6.89
C ILE A 131 -6.28 -2.85 -8.34
N GLY A 132 -5.25 -2.17 -8.83
CA GLY A 132 -4.72 -2.39 -10.17
C GLY A 132 -4.23 -3.83 -10.39
N ASP A 133 -3.54 -4.42 -9.43
CA ASP A 133 -3.10 -5.81 -9.49
C ASP A 133 -4.30 -6.77 -9.58
N TYR A 134 -5.34 -6.53 -8.79
CA TYR A 134 -6.58 -7.31 -8.89
C TYR A 134 -7.19 -7.24 -10.30
N LEU A 135 -7.31 -6.04 -10.87
CA LEU A 135 -7.88 -5.85 -12.19
C LEU A 135 -7.08 -6.59 -13.27
N VAL A 136 -5.76 -6.50 -13.21
CA VAL A 136 -4.87 -7.19 -14.17
C VAL A 136 -4.99 -8.71 -14.03
N ARG A 137 -5.07 -9.23 -12.83
CA ARG A 137 -5.32 -10.67 -12.59
C ARG A 137 -6.66 -11.14 -13.14
N GLN A 138 -7.64 -10.24 -13.28
CA GLN A 138 -8.92 -10.50 -13.92
C GLN A 138 -8.90 -10.29 -15.45
N GLY A 139 -7.74 -9.99 -16.02
CA GLY A 139 -7.56 -9.82 -17.47
C GLY A 139 -7.79 -8.39 -17.99
N ALA A 140 -7.76 -7.38 -17.12
CA ALA A 140 -7.91 -5.99 -17.55
C ALA A 140 -6.80 -5.58 -18.53
N SER A 141 -7.18 -4.82 -19.55
CA SER A 141 -6.26 -4.18 -20.50
C SER A 141 -5.54 -2.99 -19.85
N LEU A 142 -4.51 -2.47 -20.54
CA LEU A 142 -3.83 -1.25 -20.09
C LEU A 142 -4.79 -0.07 -20.02
N GLU A 143 -5.70 0.07 -20.99
CA GLU A 143 -6.70 1.14 -21.02
C GLU A 143 -7.64 1.04 -19.83
N GLU A 144 -8.14 -0.15 -19.51
CA GLU A 144 -9.01 -0.40 -18.35
C GLU A 144 -8.27 -0.13 -17.04
N LEU A 145 -7.01 -0.54 -16.92
CA LEU A 145 -6.17 -0.27 -15.76
C LEU A 145 -5.97 1.24 -15.55
N ASP A 146 -5.61 1.96 -16.61
CA ASP A 146 -5.36 3.41 -16.54
C ASP A 146 -6.64 4.22 -16.31
N ALA A 147 -7.81 3.71 -16.69
CA ALA A 147 -9.09 4.33 -16.39
C ALA A 147 -9.42 4.30 -14.88
N VAL A 148 -9.05 3.24 -14.18
CA VAL A 148 -9.35 3.06 -12.74
C VAL A 148 -8.23 3.60 -11.85
N VAL A 149 -7.00 3.30 -12.18
CA VAL A 149 -5.80 3.71 -11.42
C VAL A 149 -4.78 4.39 -12.33
N PRO A 150 -5.08 5.61 -12.78
CA PRO A 150 -4.19 6.33 -13.69
C PRO A 150 -2.83 6.60 -13.06
N CYS A 151 -1.76 6.51 -13.85
CA CYS A 151 -0.42 6.91 -13.44
C CYS A 151 -0.08 8.26 -14.06
N ASN A 152 -0.04 9.30 -13.25
CA ASN A 152 0.26 10.66 -13.69
C ASN A 152 1.77 10.97 -13.68
N SER A 153 2.62 9.98 -13.40
CA SER A 153 4.06 10.17 -13.23
C SER A 153 4.87 10.14 -14.53
N LEU A 154 4.21 10.14 -15.69
CA LEU A 154 4.91 10.15 -17.00
C LEU A 154 5.74 11.41 -17.24
N SER A 155 5.43 12.51 -16.55
CA SER A 155 6.12 13.79 -16.67
C SER A 155 7.04 14.14 -15.51
N VAL A 156 6.90 13.47 -14.38
CA VAL A 156 7.72 13.69 -13.17
C VAL A 156 8.07 12.33 -12.55
N PRO A 157 9.35 12.06 -12.25
CA PRO A 157 9.72 10.82 -11.59
C PRO A 157 8.96 10.67 -10.26
N CYS A 158 8.11 9.67 -10.16
CA CYS A 158 7.43 9.34 -8.92
C CYS A 158 8.44 8.72 -7.95
N MET A 159 8.54 9.25 -6.74
CA MET A 159 9.40 8.70 -5.69
C MET A 159 9.08 7.23 -5.36
N ILE A 160 7.87 6.81 -5.68
CA ILE A 160 7.32 5.48 -5.41
C ILE A 160 7.61 4.52 -6.58
N CYS A 161 7.84 5.06 -7.78
CA CYS A 161 7.85 4.34 -9.05
C CYS A 161 8.92 3.25 -9.14
N GLU A 162 10.07 3.42 -8.48
CA GLU A 162 11.18 2.46 -8.54
C GLU A 162 10.75 1.05 -8.06
N HIS A 163 9.87 1.00 -7.07
CA HIS A 163 9.34 -0.24 -6.51
C HIS A 163 7.82 -0.35 -6.58
N CYS A 164 7.18 0.39 -7.49
CA CYS A 164 5.76 0.25 -7.74
C CYS A 164 5.51 -0.99 -8.60
N SER A 165 4.76 -1.94 -8.09
CA SER A 165 4.44 -3.19 -8.80
C SER A 165 3.69 -2.95 -10.12
N LEU A 166 2.86 -1.90 -10.21
CA LEU A 166 2.14 -1.56 -11.44
C LEU A 166 3.02 -1.00 -12.55
N ARG A 167 4.20 -0.48 -12.24
CA ARG A 167 5.13 -0.01 -13.28
C ARG A 167 5.51 -1.14 -14.24
N SER A 168 5.99 -2.25 -13.71
CA SER A 168 6.35 -3.42 -14.51
C SER A 168 5.14 -3.97 -15.25
N THR A 169 4.01 -4.08 -14.58
CA THR A 169 2.74 -4.54 -15.15
C THR A 169 2.30 -3.70 -16.35
N ARG A 170 2.38 -2.37 -16.25
CA ARG A 170 2.06 -1.47 -17.38
C ARG A 170 2.98 -1.67 -18.56
N VAL A 171 4.28 -1.85 -18.30
CA VAL A 171 5.26 -2.13 -19.37
C VAL A 171 4.94 -3.44 -20.08
N GLU A 172 4.66 -4.50 -19.31
CA GLU A 172 4.31 -5.82 -19.88
C GLU A 172 3.03 -5.77 -20.71
N LEU A 173 1.97 -5.11 -20.22
CA LEU A 173 0.73 -4.92 -20.97
C LEU A 173 0.96 -4.16 -22.26
N LYS A 174 1.71 -3.07 -22.22
CA LYS A 174 2.03 -2.29 -23.41
C LYS A 174 2.84 -3.06 -24.44
N MET A 175 3.74 -3.93 -23.98
CA MET A 175 4.51 -4.79 -24.89
C MET A 175 3.63 -5.89 -25.51
N ALA A 176 2.63 -6.37 -24.79
CA ALA A 176 1.70 -7.39 -25.29
C ALA A 176 0.72 -6.82 -26.33
N GLU A 177 0.42 -5.52 -26.31
CA GLU A 177 -0.44 -4.82 -27.28
C GLU A 177 0.32 -4.40 -28.57
N ALA A 178 1.64 -4.44 -28.54
CA ALA A 178 2.50 -4.09 -29.69
C ALA A 178 2.70 -5.30 -30.61
#